data_f588da74239afc0299049b42d6fa4c01
#
_entry.id   f588da74239afc0299049b42d6fa4c01
#
_cell.length_a   1.000
_cell.length_b   1.000
_cell.length_c   1.000
_cell.angle_alpha   90.00
_cell.angle_beta   90.00
_cell.angle_gamma   90.00
#
_symmetry.space_group_name_H-M   'P 1'
#
loop_
_entity.id
_entity.type
_entity.pdbx_description
1 polymer ?
#
loop_
_entity_poly.entity_id
_entity_poly.type
_entity_poly.pdbx_seq_one_letter_code
_entity_poly.pdbx_strand_id
1 'polypeptide(L)'
;MAPAAAQSTSDPRSVVGPWVGTYVCAQGLTGLTLSIAEATPTQARALFHFYADPRNPRVPTGCFTMTGQYDPASGRLQLKGGDWLLKPGGYRVVHFDGHVDAEGRRFTGKVSGAPACKQFDLARGPSPAMPPATCAIAMPVAQADLQDAGRLGDALANAGRVDLNILFDFAQATIRPDSVPQLDELGRTLLTPALSARRIGIHGHTDAVGNADANLQLSRQRAAAVAAYLQRAFGIASQRLDVQGFGKTRLKQPGNPGAEANRRVEIVLLE
;
A
#
# COMPACT_ATOMS: atom_id res chain seq x y z
N MET A 1 2.35 -2.93 39.08
CA MET A 1 2.69 -3.00 37.63
C MET A 1 1.41 -3.38 36.90
N ALA A 2 0.78 -2.43 36.24
CA ALA A 2 -0.36 -2.71 35.38
C ALA A 2 0.15 -3.31 34.06
N PRO A 3 -0.49 -4.34 33.50
CA PRO A 3 -0.10 -4.85 32.18
C PRO A 3 -0.40 -3.80 31.14
N ALA A 4 0.56 -3.58 30.22
CA ALA A 4 0.37 -2.74 29.06
C ALA A 4 -0.83 -3.30 28.27
N ALA A 5 -1.87 -2.48 28.15
CA ALA A 5 -3.03 -2.82 27.32
C ALA A 5 -2.54 -3.04 25.88
N ALA A 6 -2.80 -4.22 25.36
CA ALA A 6 -2.64 -4.51 23.95
C ALA A 6 -3.38 -3.43 23.16
N GLN A 7 -2.69 -2.75 22.23
CA GLN A 7 -3.33 -1.78 21.35
C GLN A 7 -4.40 -2.53 20.54
N SER A 8 -5.65 -2.27 20.91
CA SER A 8 -6.80 -2.95 20.34
C SER A 8 -6.92 -2.57 18.85
N THR A 9 -7.35 -3.52 18.06
CA THR A 9 -7.80 -3.39 16.66
C THR A 9 -8.94 -2.36 16.46
N SER A 10 -9.17 -1.52 17.45
CA SER A 10 -10.26 -0.55 17.52
C SER A 10 -10.03 0.73 16.70
N ASP A 11 -8.83 0.96 16.15
CA ASP A 11 -8.60 2.08 15.23
C ASP A 11 -9.03 1.68 13.80
N PRO A 12 -10.09 2.32 13.24
CA PRO A 12 -10.52 2.07 11.86
C PRO A 12 -9.38 2.20 10.84
N ARG A 13 -8.40 3.03 11.09
CA ARG A 13 -7.23 3.23 10.25
C ARG A 13 -6.32 2.01 10.17
N SER A 14 -6.41 1.11 11.13
CA SER A 14 -5.61 -0.13 11.13
C SER A 14 -5.94 -1.05 9.95
N VAL A 15 -7.13 -0.93 9.33
CA VAL A 15 -7.54 -1.74 8.18
C VAL A 15 -7.42 -1.02 6.85
N VAL A 16 -7.12 0.27 6.83
CA VAL A 16 -6.89 1.05 5.60
C VAL A 16 -5.58 0.63 4.95
N GLY A 17 -5.57 0.57 3.62
CA GLY A 17 -4.40 0.17 2.82
C GLY A 17 -4.65 -1.11 2.02
N PRO A 18 -3.60 -1.64 1.37
CA PRO A 18 -3.71 -2.82 0.50
C PRO A 18 -3.68 -4.13 1.29
N TRP A 19 -4.60 -5.02 0.91
CA TRP A 19 -4.73 -6.39 1.36
C TRP A 19 -4.62 -7.31 0.18
N VAL A 20 -3.76 -8.31 0.24
CA VAL A 20 -3.38 -9.15 -0.89
C VAL A 20 -3.58 -10.61 -0.56
N GLY A 21 -4.10 -11.37 -1.50
CA GLY A 21 -4.30 -12.80 -1.34
C GLY A 21 -5.16 -13.38 -2.44
N THR A 22 -6.08 -14.25 -2.07
CA THR A 22 -6.92 -14.98 -3.03
C THR A 22 -8.36 -15.09 -2.56
N TYR A 23 -9.25 -15.31 -3.53
CA TYR A 23 -10.62 -15.75 -3.30
C TYR A 23 -11.00 -16.85 -4.29
N VAL A 24 -12.07 -17.59 -3.99
CA VAL A 24 -12.54 -18.69 -4.82
C VAL A 24 -14.01 -18.49 -5.16
N CYS A 25 -14.31 -18.48 -6.47
CA CYS A 25 -15.67 -18.54 -7.02
C CYS A 25 -15.68 -19.51 -8.21
N ALA A 26 -16.71 -19.46 -9.09
CA ALA A 26 -16.85 -20.36 -10.22
C ALA A 26 -15.65 -20.39 -11.19
N GLN A 27 -14.95 -19.27 -11.34
CA GLN A 27 -13.72 -19.19 -12.14
C GLN A 27 -12.50 -19.88 -11.49
N GLY A 28 -12.65 -20.43 -10.29
CA GLY A 28 -11.58 -21.04 -9.51
C GLY A 28 -10.81 -20.05 -8.66
N LEU A 29 -9.60 -20.44 -8.25
CA LEU A 29 -8.70 -19.61 -7.44
C LEU A 29 -8.30 -18.38 -8.22
N THR A 30 -8.42 -17.21 -7.58
CA THR A 30 -8.24 -15.92 -8.21
C THR A 30 -7.41 -15.03 -7.30
N GLY A 31 -6.37 -14.41 -7.84
CA GLY A 31 -5.58 -13.40 -7.15
C GLY A 31 -6.40 -12.14 -6.89
N LEU A 32 -6.18 -11.51 -5.76
CA LEU A 32 -6.90 -10.33 -5.32
C LEU A 32 -6.00 -9.34 -4.62
N THR A 33 -6.14 -8.07 -4.97
CA THR A 33 -5.76 -6.93 -4.13
C THR A 33 -7.02 -6.17 -3.78
N LEU A 34 -7.31 -6.10 -2.48
CA LEU A 34 -8.37 -5.26 -1.91
C LEU A 34 -7.71 -4.03 -1.30
N SER A 35 -7.88 -2.88 -1.93
CA SER A 35 -7.33 -1.61 -1.43
C SER A 35 -8.41 -0.88 -0.67
N ILE A 36 -8.32 -0.84 0.66
CA ILE A 36 -9.28 -0.17 1.54
C ILE A 36 -8.85 1.28 1.70
N ALA A 37 -9.68 2.22 1.21
CA ALA A 37 -9.43 3.66 1.28
C ALA A 37 -10.00 4.29 2.55
N GLU A 38 -11.08 3.72 3.08
CA GLU A 38 -11.78 4.20 4.26
C GLU A 38 -12.43 3.03 4.99
N ALA A 39 -12.40 3.03 6.31
CA ALA A 39 -13.07 2.06 7.13
C ALA A 39 -13.47 2.66 8.48
N THR A 40 -14.77 2.91 8.64
CA THR A 40 -15.40 3.42 9.85
C THR A 40 -16.61 2.53 10.22
N PRO A 41 -17.19 2.68 11.41
CA PRO A 41 -18.40 1.95 11.77
C PRO A 41 -19.62 2.21 10.86
N THR A 42 -19.64 3.35 10.19
CA THR A 42 -20.75 3.75 9.31
C THR A 42 -20.42 3.65 7.83
N GLN A 43 -19.14 3.65 7.48
CA GLN A 43 -18.71 3.67 6.08
C GLN A 43 -17.38 2.97 5.89
N ALA A 44 -17.32 2.07 4.92
CA ALA A 44 -16.07 1.56 4.38
C ALA A 44 -16.09 1.67 2.84
N ARG A 45 -14.95 1.98 2.25
CA ARG A 45 -14.77 2.12 0.80
C ARG A 45 -13.50 1.41 0.38
N ALA A 46 -13.61 0.60 -0.67
CA ALA A 46 -12.48 -0.16 -1.17
C ALA A 46 -12.53 -0.32 -2.69
N LEU A 47 -11.38 -0.61 -3.26
CA LEU A 47 -11.23 -1.09 -4.63
C LEU A 47 -10.95 -2.59 -4.59
N PHE A 48 -11.73 -3.35 -5.32
CA PHE A 48 -11.53 -4.77 -5.57
C PHE A 48 -10.83 -4.93 -6.91
N HIS A 49 -9.57 -5.34 -6.92
CA HIS A 49 -8.80 -5.63 -8.13
C HIS A 49 -8.40 -7.10 -8.14
N PHE A 50 -8.96 -7.86 -9.07
CA PHE A 50 -8.64 -9.28 -9.25
C PHE A 50 -7.83 -9.52 -10.52
N TYR A 51 -7.04 -10.57 -10.48
CA TYR A 51 -6.09 -10.94 -11.52
C TYR A 51 -5.78 -12.45 -11.48
N ALA A 52 -5.07 -12.94 -12.50
CA ALA A 52 -4.63 -14.32 -12.55
C ALA A 52 -3.72 -14.68 -11.36
N ASP A 53 -4.06 -15.75 -10.64
CA ASP A 53 -3.12 -16.43 -9.74
C ASP A 53 -2.23 -17.37 -10.58
N PRO A 54 -0.93 -17.56 -10.27
CA PRO A 54 -0.07 -18.50 -10.99
C PRO A 54 -0.65 -19.92 -11.12
N ARG A 55 -1.47 -20.33 -10.14
CA ARG A 55 -2.19 -21.64 -10.16
C ARG A 55 -3.46 -21.63 -11.03
N ASN A 56 -3.90 -20.46 -11.49
CA ASN A 56 -5.04 -20.28 -12.39
C ASN A 56 -4.79 -19.12 -13.36
N PRO A 57 -3.90 -19.29 -14.36
CA PRO A 57 -3.41 -18.20 -15.21
C PRO A 57 -4.43 -17.70 -16.25
N ARG A 58 -5.60 -18.34 -16.36
CA ARG A 58 -6.63 -17.96 -17.34
C ARG A 58 -7.62 -16.91 -16.82
N VAL A 59 -7.53 -16.53 -15.57
CA VAL A 59 -8.38 -15.49 -14.99
C VAL A 59 -8.01 -14.13 -15.60
N PRO A 60 -8.94 -13.40 -16.20
CA PRO A 60 -8.69 -12.04 -16.67
C PRO A 60 -8.51 -11.09 -15.49
N THR A 61 -7.93 -9.92 -15.76
CA THR A 61 -7.92 -8.83 -14.79
C THR A 61 -9.24 -8.05 -14.83
N GLY A 62 -9.68 -7.55 -13.68
CA GLY A 62 -10.85 -6.66 -13.58
C GLY A 62 -10.90 -5.97 -12.23
N CYS A 63 -11.68 -4.90 -12.15
CA CYS A 63 -11.84 -4.15 -10.91
C CYS A 63 -13.20 -3.49 -10.79
N PHE A 64 -13.66 -3.32 -9.55
CA PHE A 64 -14.89 -2.61 -9.20
C PHE A 64 -14.76 -1.99 -7.80
N THR A 65 -15.61 -1.01 -7.54
CA THR A 65 -15.69 -0.37 -6.22
C THR A 65 -16.40 -1.26 -5.22
N MET A 66 -16.06 -1.12 -3.95
CA MET A 66 -16.81 -1.73 -2.84
C MET A 66 -17.15 -0.68 -1.80
N THR A 67 -18.32 -0.83 -1.18
CA THR A 67 -18.76 -0.01 -0.06
C THR A 67 -19.25 -0.89 1.08
N GLY A 68 -19.16 -0.41 2.31
CA GLY A 68 -19.59 -1.19 3.47
C GLY A 68 -19.34 -0.52 4.78
N GLN A 69 -19.01 -1.29 5.80
CA GLN A 69 -18.74 -0.81 7.17
C GLN A 69 -17.78 -1.74 7.89
N TYR A 70 -17.02 -1.17 8.81
CA TYR A 70 -16.08 -1.86 9.66
C TYR A 70 -16.44 -1.68 11.13
N ASP A 71 -16.63 -2.76 11.85
CA ASP A 71 -16.81 -2.73 13.30
C ASP A 71 -15.46 -3.00 14.00
N PRO A 72 -14.81 -1.97 14.56
CA PRO A 72 -13.52 -2.12 15.22
C PRO A 72 -13.59 -2.94 16.52
N ALA A 73 -14.76 -3.06 17.15
CA ALA A 73 -14.90 -3.82 18.38
C ALA A 73 -14.84 -5.34 18.12
N SER A 74 -15.41 -5.79 17.01
CA SER A 74 -15.40 -7.21 16.62
C SER A 74 -14.37 -7.53 15.55
N GLY A 75 -13.74 -6.53 14.92
CA GLY A 75 -12.88 -6.71 13.75
C GLY A 75 -13.64 -7.09 12.47
N ARG A 76 -14.99 -7.03 12.47
CA ARG A 76 -15.81 -7.42 11.33
C ARG A 76 -15.82 -6.34 10.26
N LEU A 77 -15.45 -6.72 9.05
CA LEU A 77 -15.52 -5.87 7.86
C LEU A 77 -16.47 -6.49 6.83
N GLN A 78 -17.48 -5.73 6.46
CA GLN A 78 -18.46 -6.12 5.44
C GLN A 78 -18.35 -5.17 4.25
N LEU A 79 -18.20 -5.73 3.05
CA LEU A 79 -18.06 -4.97 1.81
C LEU A 79 -19.01 -5.52 0.75
N LYS A 80 -19.80 -4.64 0.15
CA LYS A 80 -20.69 -4.93 -0.99
C LYS A 80 -20.04 -4.42 -2.28
N GLY A 81 -19.99 -5.27 -3.31
CA GLY A 81 -19.57 -4.87 -4.65
C GLY A 81 -20.51 -3.82 -5.25
N GLY A 82 -19.90 -2.80 -5.81
CA GLY A 82 -20.55 -1.66 -6.44
C GLY A 82 -20.27 -1.60 -7.95
N ASP A 83 -19.86 -0.44 -8.43
CA ASP A 83 -19.70 -0.16 -9.86
C ASP A 83 -18.43 -0.78 -10.44
N TRP A 84 -18.56 -1.36 -11.62
CA TRP A 84 -17.43 -1.82 -12.41
C TRP A 84 -16.64 -0.66 -13.01
N LEU A 85 -15.34 -0.73 -12.86
CA LEU A 85 -14.38 0.16 -13.52
C LEU A 85 -13.74 -0.53 -14.73
N LEU A 86 -13.46 -1.84 -14.57
CA LEU A 86 -13.02 -2.73 -15.65
C LEU A 86 -13.75 -4.06 -15.49
N LYS A 87 -14.73 -4.35 -16.39
CA LYS A 87 -15.56 -5.54 -16.34
C LYS A 87 -15.17 -6.54 -17.41
N PRO A 88 -14.60 -7.70 -17.06
CA PRO A 88 -14.48 -8.80 -18.00
C PRO A 88 -15.85 -9.44 -18.32
N GLY A 89 -15.99 -10.00 -19.54
CA GLY A 89 -17.23 -10.63 -19.96
C GLY A 89 -17.66 -11.77 -19.03
N GLY A 90 -18.95 -11.81 -18.67
CA GLY A 90 -19.53 -12.87 -17.83
C GLY A 90 -19.28 -12.74 -16.32
N TYR A 91 -18.45 -11.78 -15.86
CA TYR A 91 -18.17 -11.60 -14.44
C TYR A 91 -19.27 -10.80 -13.72
N ARG A 92 -19.44 -11.12 -12.44
CA ARG A 92 -20.36 -10.43 -11.52
C ARG A 92 -19.58 -9.85 -10.35
N VAL A 93 -20.10 -8.78 -9.77
CA VAL A 93 -19.57 -8.25 -8.50
C VAL A 93 -19.78 -9.27 -7.39
N VAL A 94 -18.86 -9.29 -6.44
CA VAL A 94 -18.94 -10.13 -5.24
C VAL A 94 -19.02 -9.26 -4.00
N HIS A 95 -19.41 -9.85 -2.89
CA HIS A 95 -19.52 -9.21 -1.58
C HIS A 95 -18.64 -9.98 -0.60
N PHE A 96 -18.01 -9.25 0.32
CA PHE A 96 -17.16 -9.80 1.37
C PHE A 96 -17.79 -9.61 2.75
N ASP A 97 -17.77 -10.65 3.56
CA ASP A 97 -18.13 -10.62 4.98
C ASP A 97 -17.08 -11.43 5.74
N GLY A 98 -16.28 -10.76 6.53
CA GLY A 98 -15.17 -11.40 7.21
C GLY A 98 -14.65 -10.62 8.42
N HIS A 99 -13.56 -11.12 8.98
CA HIS A 99 -12.92 -10.56 10.15
C HIS A 99 -11.45 -10.30 9.90
N VAL A 100 -11.00 -9.15 10.36
CA VAL A 100 -9.59 -8.78 10.48
C VAL A 100 -9.11 -9.31 11.83
N ASP A 101 -7.95 -9.97 11.84
CA ASP A 101 -7.35 -10.49 13.08
C ASP A 101 -6.96 -9.36 14.05
N ALA A 102 -6.73 -9.73 15.31
CA ALA A 102 -6.41 -8.76 16.35
C ALA A 102 -5.11 -7.98 16.09
N GLU A 103 -4.22 -8.53 15.29
CA GLU A 103 -2.96 -7.91 14.89
C GLU A 103 -3.08 -7.03 13.64
N GLY A 104 -4.25 -6.97 13.00
CA GLY A 104 -4.47 -6.20 11.77
C GLY A 104 -3.67 -6.71 10.57
N ARG A 105 -3.31 -8.00 10.53
CA ARG A 105 -2.43 -8.58 9.52
C ARG A 105 -3.12 -9.51 8.54
N ARG A 106 -4.25 -10.12 8.93
CA ARG A 106 -5.01 -11.06 8.10
C ARG A 106 -6.48 -10.71 8.08
N PHE A 107 -7.08 -10.73 6.89
CA PHE A 107 -8.51 -10.54 6.68
C PHE A 107 -9.06 -11.76 5.96
N THR A 108 -9.93 -12.49 6.63
CA THR A 108 -10.51 -13.74 6.11
C THR A 108 -12.02 -13.74 6.25
N GLY A 109 -12.69 -14.46 5.38
CA GLY A 109 -14.15 -14.54 5.45
C GLY A 109 -14.81 -15.20 4.25
N LYS A 110 -16.09 -14.91 4.09
CA LYS A 110 -16.95 -15.48 3.05
C LYS A 110 -17.13 -14.52 1.88
N VAL A 111 -17.19 -15.09 0.68
CA VAL A 111 -17.54 -14.39 -0.56
C VAL A 111 -18.95 -14.80 -0.96
N SER A 112 -19.76 -13.83 -1.39
CA SER A 112 -21.11 -14.03 -1.91
C SER A 112 -21.37 -13.17 -3.15
N GLY A 113 -22.55 -13.25 -3.76
CA GLY A 113 -22.95 -12.43 -4.92
C GLY A 113 -22.70 -13.08 -6.29
N ALA A 114 -21.89 -14.14 -6.37
CA ALA A 114 -21.67 -14.89 -7.60
C ALA A 114 -21.71 -16.41 -7.36
N PRO A 115 -21.94 -17.23 -8.41
CA PRO A 115 -21.99 -18.68 -8.27
C PRO A 115 -20.70 -19.30 -7.74
N ALA A 116 -20.84 -20.36 -6.94
CA ALA A 116 -19.75 -21.15 -6.38
C ALA A 116 -18.69 -20.35 -5.59
N CYS A 117 -19.04 -19.16 -5.14
CA CYS A 117 -18.19 -18.39 -4.23
C CYS A 117 -18.12 -19.07 -2.86
N LYS A 118 -16.94 -19.10 -2.29
CA LYS A 118 -16.67 -19.77 -1.01
C LYS A 118 -16.08 -18.81 0.01
N GLN A 119 -14.79 -18.55 -0.09
CA GLN A 119 -14.02 -17.81 0.91
C GLN A 119 -12.92 -16.97 0.27
N PHE A 120 -12.43 -16.02 1.04
CA PHE A 120 -11.24 -15.26 0.73
C PHE A 120 -10.25 -15.32 1.90
N ASP A 121 -9.00 -15.09 1.59
CA ASP A 121 -7.90 -15.03 2.54
C ASP A 121 -6.90 -13.99 2.06
N LEU A 122 -6.81 -12.90 2.79
CA LEU A 122 -5.96 -11.76 2.45
C LEU A 122 -5.01 -11.47 3.61
N ALA A 123 -3.78 -11.13 3.28
CA ALA A 123 -2.79 -10.59 4.20
C ALA A 123 -2.49 -9.13 3.84
N ARG A 124 -2.10 -8.34 4.83
CA ARG A 124 -1.63 -6.97 4.57
C ARG A 124 -0.32 -7.02 3.79
N GLY A 125 -0.22 -6.24 2.72
CA GLY A 125 1.01 -6.21 1.91
C GLY A 125 0.83 -5.57 0.53
N PRO A 126 1.94 -5.31 -0.17
CA PRO A 126 1.92 -4.74 -1.51
C PRO A 126 1.32 -5.72 -2.52
N SER A 127 0.56 -5.19 -3.47
CA SER A 127 -0.02 -5.99 -4.56
C SER A 127 1.07 -6.62 -5.44
N PRO A 128 0.97 -7.93 -5.76
CA PRO A 128 1.84 -8.57 -6.74
C PRO A 128 1.50 -8.18 -8.19
N ALA A 129 0.30 -7.61 -8.42
CA ALA A 129 -0.18 -7.20 -9.73
C ALA A 129 -0.53 -5.73 -9.74
N MET A 130 -0.04 -5.01 -10.75
CA MET A 130 -0.38 -3.61 -10.95
C MET A 130 -1.83 -3.48 -11.44
N PRO A 131 -2.67 -2.67 -10.77
CA PRO A 131 -4.02 -2.42 -11.28
C PRO A 131 -3.93 -1.65 -12.62
N PRO A 132 -4.82 -1.95 -13.59
CA PRO A 132 -4.97 -1.13 -14.78
C PRO A 132 -5.23 0.34 -14.42
N ALA A 133 -4.81 1.27 -15.27
CA ALA A 133 -4.99 2.71 -15.02
C ALA A 133 -6.45 3.11 -14.75
N THR A 134 -7.40 2.45 -15.43
CA THR A 134 -8.85 2.63 -15.18
C THR A 134 -9.28 2.25 -13.78
N CYS A 135 -8.57 1.35 -13.10
CA CYS A 135 -8.85 0.95 -11.72
C CYS A 135 -8.24 1.94 -10.70
N ALA A 136 -7.10 2.54 -11.04
CA ALA A 136 -6.36 3.42 -10.14
C ALA A 136 -7.09 4.76 -9.86
N ILE A 137 -7.89 5.24 -10.82
CA ILE A 137 -8.58 6.55 -10.75
C ILE A 137 -9.75 6.57 -9.72
N ALA A 138 -10.26 5.41 -9.34
CA ALA A 138 -11.49 5.31 -8.54
C ALA A 138 -11.27 5.21 -7.03
N MET A 139 -10.05 5.34 -6.53
CA MET A 139 -9.77 5.38 -5.10
C MET A 139 -9.94 6.80 -4.56
N PRO A 140 -11.10 7.16 -4.01
CA PRO A 140 -11.20 8.43 -3.29
C PRO A 140 -10.39 8.32 -1.99
N VAL A 141 -9.49 9.24 -1.79
CA VAL A 141 -8.76 9.40 -0.54
C VAL A 141 -9.76 9.87 0.54
N ALA A 142 -9.82 9.19 1.68
CA ALA A 142 -10.71 9.59 2.77
C ALA A 142 -10.27 10.95 3.37
N GLN A 143 -11.24 11.76 3.81
CA GLN A 143 -10.95 13.11 4.36
C GLN A 143 -10.05 13.09 5.62
N ALA A 144 -10.13 12.01 6.44
CA ALA A 144 -9.26 11.83 7.60
C ALA A 144 -7.80 11.52 7.20
N ASP A 145 -7.62 10.73 6.13
CA ASP A 145 -6.31 10.43 5.54
C ASP A 145 -5.68 11.66 4.88
N LEU A 146 -6.49 12.65 4.46
CA LEU A 146 -6.04 13.93 3.93
C LEU A 146 -5.40 14.82 5.01
N GLN A 147 -5.75 14.66 6.30
CA GLN A 147 -5.13 15.43 7.37
C GLN A 147 -3.71 14.95 7.72
N ASP A 148 -3.48 13.63 7.73
CA ASP A 148 -2.14 13.06 7.93
C ASP A 148 -1.30 13.19 6.65
N ALA A 149 -1.88 12.92 5.48
CA ALA A 149 -1.30 13.23 4.17
C ALA A 149 -1.03 14.72 3.99
N GLY A 150 -1.83 15.59 4.62
CA GLY A 150 -1.64 17.03 4.67
C GLY A 150 -0.32 17.42 5.34
N ARG A 151 -0.02 16.84 6.50
CA ARG A 151 1.25 17.13 7.22
C ARG A 151 2.49 16.71 6.42
N LEU A 152 2.48 15.55 5.80
CA LEU A 152 3.56 15.11 4.93
C LEU A 152 3.62 15.96 3.65
N GLY A 153 2.45 16.30 3.10
CA GLY A 153 2.31 17.17 1.93
C GLY A 153 2.82 18.57 2.20
N ASP A 154 2.48 19.16 3.35
CA ASP A 154 2.96 20.48 3.79
C ASP A 154 4.46 20.47 4.04
N ALA A 155 4.98 19.42 4.68
CA ALA A 155 6.42 19.26 4.87
C ALA A 155 7.15 19.16 3.52
N LEU A 156 6.61 18.39 2.58
CA LEU A 156 7.17 18.24 1.25
C LEU A 156 7.09 19.56 0.45
N ALA A 157 5.95 20.26 0.50
CA ALA A 157 5.74 21.52 -0.20
C ALA A 157 6.65 22.64 0.34
N ASN A 158 6.83 22.71 1.67
CA ASN A 158 7.60 23.75 2.32
C ASN A 158 9.13 23.53 2.21
N ALA A 159 9.58 22.28 2.38
CA ALA A 159 11.01 21.94 2.38
C ALA A 159 11.50 21.39 1.02
N GLY A 160 10.59 21.09 0.08
CA GLY A 160 10.91 20.43 -1.19
C GLY A 160 11.35 18.98 -1.06
N ARG A 161 11.52 18.48 0.16
CA ARG A 161 11.97 17.11 0.45
C ARG A 161 11.59 16.65 1.86
N VAL A 162 11.52 15.34 2.04
CA VAL A 162 11.31 14.69 3.33
C VAL A 162 12.07 13.37 3.40
N ASP A 163 12.63 13.05 4.55
CA ASP A 163 13.27 11.77 4.82
C ASP A 163 12.25 10.79 5.42
N LEU A 164 12.18 9.60 4.86
CA LEU A 164 11.38 8.49 5.38
C LEU A 164 12.31 7.40 5.92
N ASN A 165 11.99 6.90 7.11
CA ASN A 165 12.69 5.76 7.70
C ASN A 165 12.03 4.45 7.26
N ILE A 166 12.27 4.06 6.01
CA ILE A 166 11.74 2.82 5.47
C ILE A 166 12.67 1.67 5.86
N LEU A 167 12.12 0.70 6.59
CA LEU A 167 12.84 -0.48 7.05
C LEU A 167 12.86 -1.54 5.94
N PHE A 168 14.03 -2.13 5.75
CA PHE A 168 14.25 -3.23 4.81
C PHE A 168 14.86 -4.42 5.55
N ASP A 169 14.74 -5.60 4.98
CA ASP A 169 15.48 -6.76 5.45
C ASP A 169 17.00 -6.53 5.34
N PHE A 170 17.75 -7.22 6.20
CA PHE A 170 19.21 -7.03 6.26
C PHE A 170 19.86 -7.27 4.90
N ALA A 171 20.64 -6.29 4.44
CA ALA A 171 21.32 -6.29 3.14
C ALA A 171 20.40 -6.51 1.92
N GLN A 172 19.08 -6.26 2.05
CA GLN A 172 18.09 -6.46 0.99
C GLN A 172 17.32 -5.18 0.70
N ALA A 173 16.53 -5.23 -0.38
CA ALA A 173 15.56 -4.19 -0.75
C ALA A 173 14.10 -4.63 -0.49
N THR A 174 13.89 -5.72 0.24
CA THR A 174 12.57 -6.17 0.68
C THR A 174 12.05 -5.23 1.75
N ILE A 175 10.96 -4.53 1.47
CA ILE A 175 10.29 -3.62 2.41
C ILE A 175 9.68 -4.45 3.55
N ARG A 176 9.99 -4.08 4.78
CA ARG A 176 9.39 -4.74 5.95
C ARG A 176 7.94 -4.28 6.17
N PRO A 177 7.07 -5.17 6.67
CA PRO A 177 5.66 -4.82 6.95
C PRO A 177 5.49 -3.57 7.84
N ASP A 178 6.40 -3.35 8.77
CA ASP A 178 6.38 -2.19 9.68
C ASP A 178 6.49 -0.83 8.96
N SER A 179 6.97 -0.81 7.71
CA SER A 179 7.07 0.42 6.90
C SER A 179 5.88 0.66 5.98
N VAL A 180 4.96 -0.30 5.87
CA VAL A 180 3.79 -0.18 5.01
C VAL A 180 2.92 1.04 5.36
N PRO A 181 2.60 1.31 6.65
CA PRO A 181 1.79 2.49 7.00
C PRO A 181 2.39 3.81 6.53
N GLN A 182 3.72 3.97 6.65
CA GLN A 182 4.41 5.19 6.20
C GLN A 182 4.42 5.32 4.67
N LEU A 183 4.54 4.21 3.95
CA LEU A 183 4.45 4.20 2.49
C LEU A 183 3.03 4.45 2.01
N ASP A 184 2.02 3.99 2.75
CA ASP A 184 0.62 4.26 2.47
C ASP A 184 0.30 5.75 2.67
N GLU A 185 0.82 6.37 3.72
CA GLU A 185 0.71 7.82 3.95
C GLU A 185 1.35 8.59 2.79
N LEU A 186 2.57 8.20 2.37
CA LEU A 186 3.23 8.81 1.21
C LEU A 186 2.39 8.65 -0.06
N GLY A 187 1.87 7.45 -0.33
CA GLY A 187 1.04 7.20 -1.50
C GLY A 187 -0.20 8.08 -1.55
N ARG A 188 -0.92 8.21 -0.43
CA ARG A 188 -2.07 9.11 -0.29
C ARG A 188 -1.68 10.58 -0.50
N THR A 189 -0.58 11.00 0.11
CA THR A 189 -0.02 12.36 -0.05
C THR A 189 0.24 12.70 -1.52
N LEU A 190 0.83 11.78 -2.28
CA LEU A 190 1.16 11.98 -3.70
C LEU A 190 -0.07 11.98 -4.63
N LEU A 191 -1.24 11.56 -4.13
CA LEU A 191 -2.51 11.60 -4.84
C LEU A 191 -3.33 12.86 -4.51
N THR A 192 -2.92 13.68 -3.54
CA THR A 192 -3.59 14.96 -3.25
C THR A 192 -3.56 15.90 -4.45
N PRO A 193 -4.54 16.80 -4.63
CA PRO A 193 -4.56 17.74 -5.75
C PRO A 193 -3.26 18.57 -5.87
N ALA A 194 -2.64 18.92 -4.74
CA ALA A 194 -1.41 19.71 -4.70
C ALA A 194 -0.19 18.97 -5.29
N LEU A 195 -0.17 17.63 -5.20
CA LEU A 195 0.98 16.82 -5.57
C LEU A 195 0.71 15.85 -6.72
N SER A 196 -0.54 15.65 -7.13
CA SER A 196 -0.92 14.63 -8.12
C SER A 196 -0.29 14.83 -9.50
N ALA A 197 0.05 16.05 -9.88
CA ALA A 197 0.73 16.39 -11.14
C ALA A 197 2.26 16.52 -10.99
N ARG A 198 2.80 16.49 -9.76
CA ARG A 198 4.23 16.73 -9.51
C ARG A 198 5.07 15.47 -9.78
N ARG A 199 6.30 15.69 -10.25
CA ARG A 199 7.32 14.64 -10.33
C ARG A 199 8.03 14.52 -8.99
N ILE A 200 8.40 13.29 -8.62
CA ILE A 200 8.91 12.93 -7.30
C ILE A 200 10.22 12.16 -7.47
N GLY A 201 11.27 12.66 -6.87
CA GLY A 201 12.51 11.91 -6.68
C GLY A 201 12.39 10.97 -5.49
N ILE A 202 12.77 9.71 -5.67
CA ILE A 202 12.89 8.69 -4.63
C ILE A 202 14.36 8.32 -4.51
N HIS A 203 15.01 8.86 -3.48
CA HIS A 203 16.45 8.80 -3.30
C HIS A 203 16.80 7.84 -2.17
N GLY A 204 17.50 6.75 -2.48
CA GLY A 204 17.96 5.78 -1.49
C GLY A 204 19.35 6.15 -0.95
N HIS A 205 19.54 5.95 0.37
CA HIS A 205 20.81 6.18 1.06
C HIS A 205 21.17 4.99 1.95
N THR A 206 22.46 4.80 2.19
CA THR A 206 22.99 3.85 3.17
C THR A 206 23.84 4.57 4.22
N ASP A 207 24.19 3.87 5.28
CA ASP A 207 25.31 4.28 6.13
C ASP A 207 26.66 4.06 5.41
N ALA A 208 27.76 4.40 6.07
CA ALA A 208 29.10 4.30 5.49
C ALA A 208 29.72 2.90 5.60
N VAL A 209 29.04 1.94 6.21
CA VAL A 209 29.59 0.59 6.42
C VAL A 209 29.60 -0.19 5.09
N GLY A 210 30.71 -0.84 4.80
CA GLY A 210 30.85 -1.72 3.65
C GLY A 210 31.38 -1.05 2.37
N ASN A 211 31.31 -1.78 1.26
CA ASN A 211 31.81 -1.38 -0.05
C ASN A 211 30.94 -0.28 -0.67
N ALA A 212 31.55 0.68 -1.36
CA ALA A 212 30.86 1.84 -1.94
C ALA A 212 29.90 1.43 -3.08
N ASP A 213 30.35 0.55 -3.98
CA ASP A 213 29.54 0.12 -5.12
C ASP A 213 28.36 -0.74 -4.67
N ALA A 214 28.59 -1.64 -3.70
CA ALA A 214 27.51 -2.43 -3.09
C ALA A 214 26.46 -1.51 -2.43
N ASN A 215 26.88 -0.49 -1.70
CA ASN A 215 25.99 0.50 -1.08
C ASN A 215 25.22 1.31 -2.13
N LEU A 216 25.87 1.71 -3.20
CA LEU A 216 25.23 2.43 -4.31
C LEU A 216 24.15 1.56 -4.95
N GLN A 217 24.46 0.30 -5.26
CA GLN A 217 23.50 -0.63 -5.83
C GLN A 217 22.33 -0.90 -4.87
N LEU A 218 22.61 -1.20 -3.58
CA LEU A 218 21.58 -1.47 -2.58
C LEU A 218 20.66 -0.26 -2.38
N SER A 219 21.19 0.94 -2.31
CA SER A 219 20.40 2.16 -2.16
C SER A 219 19.45 2.38 -3.35
N ARG A 220 19.93 2.13 -4.58
CA ARG A 220 19.10 2.19 -5.79
C ARG A 220 18.01 1.13 -5.80
N GLN A 221 18.31 -0.09 -5.39
CA GLN A 221 17.32 -1.17 -5.29
C GLN A 221 16.23 -0.84 -4.25
N ARG A 222 16.58 -0.25 -3.11
CA ARG A 222 15.64 0.19 -2.08
C ARG A 222 14.73 1.30 -2.59
N ALA A 223 15.28 2.32 -3.25
CA ALA A 223 14.49 3.36 -3.88
C ALA A 223 13.53 2.79 -4.96
N ALA A 224 14.00 1.83 -5.75
CA ALA A 224 13.18 1.14 -6.75
C ALA A 224 12.06 0.32 -6.11
N ALA A 225 12.30 -0.33 -4.95
CA ALA A 225 11.27 -1.06 -4.23
C ALA A 225 10.16 -0.12 -3.71
N VAL A 226 10.52 1.06 -3.21
CA VAL A 226 9.53 2.08 -2.81
C VAL A 226 8.73 2.58 -4.02
N ALA A 227 9.39 2.89 -5.15
CA ALA A 227 8.70 3.30 -6.36
C ALA A 227 7.73 2.21 -6.86
N ALA A 228 8.16 0.95 -6.87
CA ALA A 228 7.33 -0.17 -7.24
C ALA A 228 6.14 -0.36 -6.27
N TYR A 229 6.32 -0.11 -4.99
CA TYR A 229 5.22 -0.10 -4.02
C TYR A 229 4.19 0.99 -4.37
N LEU A 230 4.62 2.24 -4.55
CA LEU A 230 3.75 3.37 -4.89
C LEU A 230 2.98 3.15 -6.20
N GLN A 231 3.63 2.58 -7.20
CA GLN A 231 2.99 2.22 -8.46
C GLN A 231 1.92 1.15 -8.25
N ARG A 232 2.23 0.06 -7.54
CA ARG A 232 1.33 -1.07 -7.35
C ARG A 232 0.16 -0.76 -6.42
N ALA A 233 0.43 -0.08 -5.30
CA ALA A 233 -0.58 0.16 -4.28
C ALA A 233 -1.45 1.40 -4.57
N PHE A 234 -0.89 2.41 -5.25
CA PHE A 234 -1.56 3.71 -5.45
C PHE A 234 -1.71 4.12 -6.91
N GLY A 235 -1.27 3.30 -7.86
CA GLY A 235 -1.37 3.60 -9.29
C GLY A 235 -0.57 4.83 -9.74
N ILE A 236 0.45 5.24 -8.98
CA ILE A 236 1.27 6.39 -9.33
C ILE A 236 2.06 6.07 -10.58
N ALA A 237 1.89 6.87 -11.63
CA ALA A 237 2.51 6.65 -12.92
C ALA A 237 4.06 6.65 -12.80
N SER A 238 4.72 5.70 -13.47
CA SER A 238 6.19 5.57 -13.41
C SER A 238 6.92 6.83 -13.86
N GLN A 239 6.35 7.59 -14.82
CA GLN A 239 6.90 8.84 -15.33
C GLN A 239 6.96 9.95 -14.27
N ARG A 240 6.18 9.82 -13.20
CA ARG A 240 6.23 10.74 -12.06
C ARG A 240 7.34 10.42 -11.07
N LEU A 241 7.95 9.23 -11.14
CA LEU A 241 8.88 8.73 -10.14
C LEU A 241 10.30 8.64 -10.72
N ASP A 242 11.20 9.49 -10.21
CA ASP A 242 12.64 9.44 -10.52
C ASP A 242 13.36 8.66 -9.41
N VAL A 243 13.99 7.54 -9.77
CA VAL A 243 14.62 6.62 -8.82
C VAL A 243 16.12 6.76 -8.84
N GLN A 244 16.70 7.18 -7.72
CA GLN A 244 18.15 7.34 -7.58
C GLN A 244 18.69 6.65 -6.33
N GLY A 245 19.91 6.10 -6.41
CA GLY A 245 20.68 5.61 -5.28
C GLY A 245 21.90 6.48 -5.08
N PHE A 246 22.18 6.86 -3.85
CA PHE A 246 23.36 7.65 -3.47
C PHE A 246 24.34 6.85 -2.60
N GLY A 247 23.99 5.63 -2.20
CA GLY A 247 24.81 4.84 -1.31
C GLY A 247 25.22 5.65 -0.08
N LYS A 248 26.51 5.66 0.23
CA LYS A 248 27.11 6.39 1.34
C LYS A 248 27.66 7.79 1.00
N THR A 249 27.38 8.30 -0.21
CA THR A 249 27.96 9.59 -0.66
C THR A 249 27.28 10.82 -0.07
N ARG A 250 26.05 10.66 0.47
CA ARG A 250 25.23 11.74 1.04
C ARG A 250 24.72 11.36 2.43
N LEU A 251 25.64 11.26 3.40
CA LEU A 251 25.28 10.95 4.79
C LEU A 251 24.49 12.10 5.41
N LYS A 252 23.39 11.76 6.11
CA LYS A 252 22.65 12.72 6.92
C LYS A 252 23.42 13.15 8.16
N GLN A 253 24.20 12.21 8.73
CA GLN A 253 25.06 12.42 9.89
C GLN A 253 26.51 12.08 9.54
N PRO A 254 27.28 12.99 8.90
CA PRO A 254 28.67 12.73 8.55
C PRO A 254 29.58 12.51 9.77
N GLY A 255 29.26 13.11 10.92
CA GLY A 255 29.96 12.92 12.18
C GLY A 255 29.74 11.56 12.84
N ASN A 256 28.68 10.84 12.44
CA ASN A 256 28.41 9.45 12.81
C ASN A 256 28.08 8.62 11.56
N PRO A 257 29.10 8.19 10.80
CA PRO A 257 28.90 7.58 9.49
C PRO A 257 28.10 6.27 9.51
N GLY A 258 28.12 5.53 10.62
CA GLY A 258 27.36 4.28 10.83
C GLY A 258 25.95 4.49 11.39
N ALA A 259 25.52 5.74 11.61
CA ALA A 259 24.22 6.02 12.23
C ALA A 259 23.06 5.47 11.40
N GLU A 260 22.03 5.00 12.09
CA GLU A 260 20.79 4.51 11.48
C GLU A 260 20.09 5.58 10.62
N ALA A 261 20.15 6.84 11.03
CA ALA A 261 19.56 7.97 10.30
C ALA A 261 20.15 8.16 8.89
N ASN A 262 21.33 7.57 8.60
CA ASN A 262 21.89 7.55 7.25
C ASN A 262 21.19 6.54 6.33
N ARG A 263 20.61 5.48 6.88
CA ARG A 263 19.84 4.47 6.14
C ARG A 263 18.40 4.95 5.97
N ARG A 264 18.15 5.72 4.92
CA ARG A 264 16.87 6.38 4.67
C ARG A 264 16.48 6.36 3.21
N VAL A 265 15.21 6.63 2.94
CA VAL A 265 14.70 7.02 1.63
C VAL A 265 14.27 8.48 1.70
N GLU A 266 14.88 9.33 0.90
CA GLU A 266 14.52 10.73 0.77
C GLU A 266 13.54 10.91 -0.38
N ILE A 267 12.43 11.57 -0.13
CA ILE A 267 11.42 11.94 -1.13
C ILE A 267 11.64 13.41 -1.47
N VAL A 268 11.76 13.73 -2.76
CA VAL A 268 12.09 15.07 -3.24
C VAL A 268 11.05 15.52 -4.26
N LEU A 269 10.55 16.75 -4.15
CA LEU A 269 9.77 17.38 -5.22
C LEU A 269 10.72 17.77 -6.36
N LEU A 270 10.45 17.29 -7.55
CA LEU A 270 11.14 17.70 -8.76
C LEU A 270 10.31 18.75 -9.52
N GLU A 271 11.01 19.63 -10.20
CA GLU A 271 10.39 20.66 -11.05
C GLU A 271 9.73 20.07 -12.30
#